data_03131fe04608039e46d579fb7b41b342
#
_entry.id   03131fe04608039e46d579fb7b41b342
#
_cell.length_a   1.000
_cell.length_b   1.000
_cell.length_c   1.000
_cell.angle_alpha   90.00
_cell.angle_beta   90.00
_cell.angle_gamma   90.00
#
_symmetry.space_group_name_H-M   'P 1'
#
loop_
_entity.id
_entity.type
_entity.pdbx_description
1 polymer ?
#
loop_
_entity_poly.entity_id
_entity_poly.type
_entity_poly.pdbx_seq_one_letter_code
_entity_poly.pdbx_strand_id
1 'polypeptide(L)'
;MSRARAAAAPAAAGAFAALAALVAHGNLTSLDEWAMHHTMPEAHFTGAKPTLADALVPLWGSSWHGVVAVTTDLVTLPAALLTSAAIVALACFAVRGGAAVALATVYAAGNGVEVLTKETLTRPALFAQGLHVAALDNSFPSGHTVRAVLVAMAVSCAWPRAWRWAVLWAASSTVMLELGAQHVPSDIAGGLLLAAGLAVTTWSWWRVGPSTSRHPSPASRPSARAR
;
A
#
# COMPACT_ATOMS: atom_id res chain seq x y z
N MET A 1 1.15 -19.29 18.29
CA MET A 1 1.11 -18.97 16.83
C MET A 1 1.17 -20.27 16.06
N SER A 2 0.32 -20.47 15.03
CA SER A 2 0.45 -21.65 14.16
C SER A 2 1.74 -21.55 13.32
N ARG A 3 2.40 -22.71 13.07
CA ARG A 3 3.62 -22.77 12.24
C ARG A 3 3.44 -22.08 10.87
N ALA A 4 2.25 -22.19 10.28
CA ALA A 4 1.90 -21.54 9.03
C ALA A 4 2.03 -20.00 9.08
N ARG A 5 1.68 -19.37 10.21
CA ARG A 5 1.80 -17.90 10.36
C ARG A 5 3.23 -17.44 10.58
N ALA A 6 4.02 -18.25 11.30
CA ALA A 6 5.44 -17.93 11.48
C ALA A 6 6.22 -17.96 10.16
N ALA A 7 5.79 -18.77 9.19
CA ALA A 7 6.39 -18.88 7.87
C ALA A 7 5.93 -17.80 6.88
N ALA A 8 4.77 -17.16 7.10
CA ALA A 8 4.18 -16.25 6.12
C ALA A 8 4.98 -14.95 5.91
N ALA A 9 5.55 -14.38 6.97
CA ALA A 9 6.36 -13.16 6.86
C ALA A 9 7.67 -13.39 6.10
N PRO A 10 8.50 -14.40 6.44
CA PRO A 10 9.70 -14.70 5.66
C PRO A 10 9.37 -15.13 4.23
N ALA A 11 8.24 -15.80 3.99
CA ALA A 11 7.80 -16.13 2.64
C ALA A 11 7.47 -14.88 1.80
N ALA A 12 6.77 -13.91 2.37
CA ALA A 12 6.47 -12.65 1.70
C ALA A 12 7.74 -11.83 1.44
N ALA A 13 8.67 -11.78 2.40
CA ALA A 13 9.96 -11.12 2.20
C ALA A 13 10.80 -11.81 1.12
N GLY A 14 10.82 -13.14 1.08
CA GLY A 14 11.49 -13.91 0.03
C GLY A 14 10.86 -13.69 -1.34
N ALA A 15 9.53 -13.65 -1.42
CA ALA A 15 8.81 -13.35 -2.66
C ALA A 15 9.09 -11.92 -3.16
N PHE A 16 9.12 -10.94 -2.25
CA PHE A 16 9.50 -9.56 -2.59
C PHE A 16 10.93 -9.49 -3.12
N ALA A 17 11.89 -10.13 -2.43
CA ALA A 17 13.29 -10.14 -2.85
C ALA A 17 13.47 -10.84 -4.22
N ALA A 18 12.77 -11.97 -4.45
CA ALA A 18 12.78 -12.65 -5.72
C ALA A 18 12.21 -11.78 -6.86
N LEU A 19 11.08 -11.11 -6.61
CA LEU A 19 10.50 -10.19 -7.58
C LEU A 19 11.43 -9.01 -7.87
N ALA A 20 12.06 -8.43 -6.84
CA ALA A 20 13.04 -7.36 -7.00
C ALA A 20 14.23 -7.79 -7.87
N ALA A 21 14.73 -9.02 -7.67
CA ALA A 21 15.77 -9.58 -8.51
C ALA A 21 15.31 -9.76 -9.96
N LEU A 22 14.09 -10.27 -10.20
CA LEU A 22 13.53 -10.39 -11.55
C LEU A 22 13.41 -9.05 -12.27
N VAL A 23 13.00 -8.00 -11.53
CA VAL A 23 12.94 -6.63 -12.07
C VAL A 23 14.33 -6.10 -12.40
N ALA A 24 15.28 -6.23 -11.47
CA ALA A 24 16.67 -5.76 -11.66
C ALA A 24 17.38 -6.44 -12.85
N HIS A 25 17.09 -7.71 -13.09
CA HIS A 25 17.65 -8.46 -14.21
C HIS A 25 16.86 -8.30 -15.53
N GLY A 26 15.79 -7.53 -15.55
CA GLY A 26 14.98 -7.30 -16.75
C GLY A 26 14.09 -8.48 -17.18
N ASN A 27 13.92 -9.49 -16.32
CA ASN A 27 13.10 -10.66 -16.65
C ASN A 27 11.61 -10.34 -16.80
N LEU A 28 11.16 -9.19 -16.31
CA LEU A 28 9.77 -8.74 -16.40
C LEU A 28 9.58 -7.58 -17.38
N THR A 29 10.63 -7.11 -18.05
CA THR A 29 10.57 -5.96 -18.99
C THR A 29 9.51 -6.19 -20.06
N SER A 30 9.48 -7.35 -20.72
CA SER A 30 8.51 -7.66 -21.76
C SER A 30 7.07 -7.72 -21.26
N LEU A 31 6.84 -8.17 -20.02
CA LEU A 31 5.52 -8.16 -19.39
C LEU A 31 5.07 -6.72 -19.09
N ASP A 32 5.95 -5.92 -18.52
CA ASP A 32 5.66 -4.53 -18.18
C ASP A 32 5.42 -3.69 -19.44
N GLU A 33 6.21 -3.88 -20.49
CA GLU A 33 6.01 -3.23 -21.79
C GLU A 33 4.72 -3.69 -22.48
N TRP A 34 4.40 -5.00 -22.41
CA TRP A 34 3.12 -5.52 -22.90
C TRP A 34 1.95 -4.85 -22.19
N ALA A 35 2.02 -4.72 -20.86
CA ALA A 35 0.97 -4.05 -20.09
C ALA A 35 0.85 -2.57 -20.48
N MET A 36 1.96 -1.85 -20.67
CA MET A 36 1.93 -0.46 -21.14
C MET A 36 1.18 -0.32 -22.47
N HIS A 37 1.34 -1.29 -23.38
CA HIS A 37 0.67 -1.26 -24.67
C HIS A 37 -0.83 -1.59 -24.61
N HIS A 38 -1.26 -2.45 -23.66
CA HIS A 38 -2.61 -3.03 -23.68
C HIS A 38 -3.53 -2.49 -22.59
N THR A 39 -2.98 -2.11 -21.44
CA THR A 39 -3.78 -1.69 -20.28
C THR A 39 -3.69 -0.19 -20.00
N MET A 40 -2.70 0.50 -20.55
CA MET A 40 -2.53 1.94 -20.40
C MET A 40 -3.05 2.64 -21.67
N PRO A 41 -4.35 3.00 -21.71
CA PRO A 41 -4.94 3.54 -22.91
C PRO A 41 -4.24 4.85 -23.32
N GLU A 42 -3.62 4.83 -24.49
CA GLU A 42 -3.04 6.00 -25.18
C GLU A 42 -2.19 6.91 -24.27
N ALA A 43 -1.46 6.33 -23.29
CA ALA A 43 -0.57 7.14 -22.47
C ALA A 43 0.44 7.85 -23.39
N HIS A 44 0.33 9.15 -23.49
CA HIS A 44 1.35 9.96 -24.14
C HIS A 44 2.56 10.02 -23.22
N PHE A 45 3.47 9.07 -23.38
CA PHE A 45 4.72 9.03 -22.63
C PHE A 45 5.61 10.17 -23.11
N THR A 46 5.39 11.38 -22.60
CA THR A 46 6.23 12.55 -22.91
C THR A 46 7.49 12.61 -22.05
N GLY A 47 7.77 11.58 -21.24
CA GLY A 47 8.91 11.55 -20.33
C GLY A 47 8.73 12.33 -19.03
N ALA A 48 7.72 13.17 -18.91
CA ALA A 48 7.38 13.89 -17.70
C ALA A 48 6.11 13.28 -17.08
N LYS A 49 6.08 13.11 -15.75
CA LYS A 49 4.83 12.78 -15.05
C LYS A 49 3.86 13.95 -15.24
N PRO A 50 2.60 13.70 -15.68
CA PRO A 50 1.63 14.76 -15.76
C PRO A 50 1.43 15.36 -14.34
N THR A 51 1.45 16.67 -14.26
CA THR A 51 1.14 17.38 -13.01
C THR A 51 -0.37 17.47 -12.85
N LEU A 52 -0.85 17.70 -11.61
CA LEU A 52 -2.26 17.97 -11.37
C LEU A 52 -2.79 19.13 -12.23
N ALA A 53 -1.94 20.13 -12.53
CA ALA A 53 -2.28 21.22 -13.42
C ALA A 53 -2.50 20.77 -14.87
N ASP A 54 -1.66 19.84 -15.36
CA ASP A 54 -1.81 19.24 -16.70
C ASP A 54 -3.08 18.39 -16.78
N ALA A 55 -3.48 17.75 -15.67
CA ALA A 55 -4.69 16.95 -15.58
C ALA A 55 -5.97 17.79 -15.55
N LEU A 56 -5.95 18.99 -15.02
CA LEU A 56 -7.13 19.87 -14.93
C LEU A 56 -7.46 20.61 -16.21
N VAL A 57 -6.47 20.88 -17.07
CA VAL A 57 -6.64 21.62 -18.33
C VAL A 57 -7.54 20.89 -19.35
N PRO A 58 -7.55 19.55 -19.47
CA PRO A 58 -8.32 18.84 -20.49
C PRO A 58 -9.78 18.54 -20.13
N LEU A 59 -10.27 18.87 -18.96
CA LEU A 59 -11.67 18.54 -18.57
C LEU A 59 -12.73 19.11 -19.50
N TRP A 60 -12.39 20.10 -20.32
CA TRP A 60 -13.29 20.80 -21.26
C TRP A 60 -12.97 20.57 -22.73
N GLY A 61 -11.88 19.88 -23.05
CA GLY A 61 -11.45 19.61 -24.41
C GLY A 61 -11.23 18.12 -24.73
N SER A 62 -11.53 17.30 -23.80
CA SER A 62 -11.77 15.88 -23.78
C SER A 62 -10.95 14.96 -24.65
N SER A 63 -9.79 14.62 -24.24
CA SER A 63 -9.35 13.26 -24.45
C SER A 63 -9.71 12.43 -23.21
N TRP A 64 -10.10 11.16 -23.40
CA TRP A 64 -10.30 10.18 -22.33
C TRP A 64 -9.13 10.15 -21.33
N HIS A 65 -7.93 10.47 -21.75
CA HIS A 65 -6.69 10.62 -20.97
C HIS A 65 -6.80 11.59 -19.79
N GLY A 66 -7.36 12.77 -20.01
CA GLY A 66 -7.54 13.74 -18.93
C GLY A 66 -8.48 13.22 -17.85
N VAL A 67 -9.55 12.51 -18.24
CA VAL A 67 -10.49 11.89 -17.29
C VAL A 67 -9.79 10.80 -16.47
N VAL A 68 -9.01 9.93 -17.12
CA VAL A 68 -8.26 8.87 -16.43
C VAL A 68 -7.22 9.47 -15.50
N ALA A 69 -6.45 10.47 -15.93
CA ALA A 69 -5.43 11.12 -15.11
C ALA A 69 -6.05 11.75 -13.85
N VAL A 70 -7.09 12.59 -14.00
CA VAL A 70 -7.77 13.22 -12.85
C VAL A 70 -8.38 12.17 -11.92
N THR A 71 -9.02 11.14 -12.46
CA THR A 71 -9.63 10.08 -11.66
C THR A 71 -8.56 9.32 -10.89
N THR A 72 -7.41 9.03 -11.53
CA THR A 72 -6.27 8.38 -10.88
C THR A 72 -5.78 9.22 -9.71
N ASP A 73 -5.52 10.51 -9.92
CA ASP A 73 -5.02 11.40 -8.86
C ASP A 73 -6.00 11.50 -7.69
N LEU A 74 -7.30 11.63 -7.97
CA LEU A 74 -8.32 11.69 -6.92
C LEU A 74 -8.45 10.37 -6.14
N VAL A 75 -8.44 9.23 -6.83
CA VAL A 75 -8.56 7.92 -6.18
C VAL A 75 -7.31 7.56 -5.39
N THR A 76 -6.12 7.95 -5.86
CA THR A 76 -4.85 7.66 -5.19
C THR A 76 -4.43 8.72 -4.18
N LEU A 77 -5.10 9.87 -4.11
CA LEU A 77 -4.79 10.94 -3.17
C LEU A 77 -4.64 10.47 -1.70
N PRO A 78 -5.50 9.60 -1.14
CA PRO A 78 -5.31 9.09 0.21
C PRO A 78 -4.05 8.21 0.37
N ALA A 79 -3.46 7.70 -0.72
CA ALA A 79 -2.20 6.96 -0.74
C ALA A 79 -0.98 7.85 -1.01
N ALA A 80 -1.14 9.14 -1.28
CA ALA A 80 -0.03 10.09 -1.33
C ALA A 80 0.62 10.23 0.08
N LEU A 81 1.91 10.56 0.12
CA LEU A 81 2.70 10.45 1.36
C LEU A 81 2.09 11.21 2.54
N LEU A 82 1.75 12.48 2.35
CA LEU A 82 1.25 13.32 3.44
C LEU A 82 -0.16 12.93 3.89
N THR A 83 -1.06 12.65 2.95
CA THR A 83 -2.45 12.26 3.27
C THR A 83 -2.49 10.89 3.93
N SER A 84 -1.72 9.92 3.44
CA SER A 84 -1.61 8.59 4.06
C SER A 84 -1.01 8.65 5.47
N ALA A 85 0.02 9.49 5.68
CA ALA A 85 0.59 9.72 7.01
C ALA A 85 -0.44 10.31 7.97
N ALA A 86 -1.23 11.30 7.53
CA ALA A 86 -2.29 11.89 8.34
C ALA A 86 -3.39 10.87 8.69
N ILE A 87 -3.82 10.04 7.72
CA ILE A 87 -4.84 9.00 7.96
C ILE A 87 -4.31 7.95 8.95
N VAL A 88 -3.07 7.50 8.80
CA VAL A 88 -2.44 6.53 9.70
C VAL A 88 -2.28 7.12 11.10
N ALA A 89 -1.85 8.38 11.23
CA ALA A 89 -1.77 9.08 12.51
C ALA A 89 -3.13 9.14 13.21
N LEU A 90 -4.20 9.51 12.49
CA LEU A 90 -5.57 9.52 13.01
C LEU A 90 -6.00 8.12 13.48
N ALA A 91 -5.70 7.09 12.69
CA ALA A 91 -5.98 5.70 13.08
C ALA A 91 -5.20 5.29 14.34
N CYS A 92 -3.93 5.70 14.48
CA CYS A 92 -3.13 5.46 15.69
C CYS A 92 -3.77 6.11 16.94
N PHE A 93 -4.29 7.32 16.82
CA PHE A 93 -5.05 7.95 17.92
C PHE A 93 -6.31 7.18 18.28
N ALA A 94 -7.01 6.61 17.30
CA ALA A 94 -8.24 5.85 17.54
C ALA A 94 -7.97 4.49 18.21
N VAL A 95 -6.90 3.75 17.82
CA VAL A 95 -6.62 2.41 18.35
C VAL A 95 -5.82 2.41 19.65
N ARG A 96 -4.90 3.35 19.84
CA ARG A 96 -4.03 3.52 21.02
C ARG A 96 -3.14 2.32 21.37
N GLY A 97 -2.25 2.51 22.33
CA GLY A 97 -1.41 1.44 22.89
C GLY A 97 -0.52 0.74 21.86
N GLY A 98 -0.26 -0.56 22.05
CA GLY A 98 0.62 -1.36 21.20
C GLY A 98 0.17 -1.44 19.74
N ALA A 99 -1.13 -1.38 19.48
CA ALA A 99 -1.65 -1.37 18.10
C ALA A 99 -1.28 -0.08 17.37
N ALA A 100 -1.30 1.07 18.03
CA ALA A 100 -0.86 2.34 17.45
C ALA A 100 0.64 2.29 17.09
N VAL A 101 1.47 1.79 18.01
CA VAL A 101 2.91 1.61 17.77
C VAL A 101 3.15 0.68 16.58
N ALA A 102 2.44 -0.45 16.53
CA ALA A 102 2.55 -1.39 15.41
C ALA A 102 2.18 -0.76 14.07
N LEU A 103 1.07 -0.01 13.99
CA LEU A 103 0.66 0.72 12.79
C LEU A 103 1.71 1.73 12.34
N ALA A 104 2.19 2.57 13.25
CA ALA A 104 3.20 3.58 12.96
C ALA A 104 4.50 2.92 12.47
N THR A 105 4.96 1.85 13.14
CA THR A 105 6.17 1.11 12.77
C THR A 105 6.05 0.50 11.38
N VAL A 106 4.94 -0.16 11.08
CA VAL A 106 4.72 -0.78 9.76
C VAL A 106 4.65 0.27 8.65
N TYR A 107 3.97 1.37 8.90
CA TYR A 107 3.91 2.47 7.95
C TYR A 107 5.30 3.06 7.68
N ALA A 108 6.08 3.34 8.72
CA ALA A 108 7.44 3.85 8.60
C ALA A 108 8.36 2.84 7.89
N ALA A 109 8.29 1.55 8.27
CA ALA A 109 9.09 0.49 7.64
C ALA A 109 8.74 0.33 6.15
N GLY A 110 7.45 0.35 5.80
CA GLY A 110 7.01 0.24 4.41
C GLY A 110 7.56 1.37 3.53
N ASN A 111 7.47 2.61 3.99
CA ASN A 111 8.04 3.75 3.28
C ASN A 111 9.57 3.70 3.25
N GLY A 112 10.22 3.30 4.34
CA GLY A 112 11.68 3.17 4.40
C GLY A 112 12.22 2.12 3.42
N VAL A 113 11.59 0.94 3.37
CA VAL A 113 11.97 -0.12 2.40
C VAL A 113 11.68 0.32 0.97
N GLU A 114 10.55 1.00 0.70
CA GLU A 114 10.26 1.57 -0.61
C GLU A 114 11.38 2.50 -1.08
N VAL A 115 11.72 3.50 -0.27
CA VAL A 115 12.77 4.48 -0.60
C VAL A 115 14.11 3.80 -0.81
N LEU A 116 14.52 2.93 0.12
CA LEU A 116 15.79 2.19 0.01
C LEU A 116 15.84 1.35 -1.26
N THR A 117 14.74 0.67 -1.61
CA THR A 117 14.69 -0.14 -2.83
C THR A 117 14.84 0.74 -4.07
N LYS A 118 14.15 1.88 -4.14
CA LYS A 118 14.25 2.82 -5.25
C LYS A 118 15.65 3.43 -5.44
N GLU A 119 16.37 3.61 -4.34
CA GLU A 119 17.74 4.14 -4.37
C GLU A 119 18.79 3.09 -4.75
N THR A 120 18.52 1.82 -4.47
CA THR A 120 19.50 0.74 -4.64
C THR A 120 19.23 -0.18 -5.82
N LEU A 121 17.97 -0.28 -6.27
CA LEU A 121 17.57 -1.16 -7.36
C LEU A 121 17.54 -0.37 -8.67
N THR A 122 18.39 -0.76 -9.60
CA THR A 122 18.36 -0.27 -10.99
C THR A 122 17.65 -1.30 -11.85
N ARG A 123 16.63 -0.90 -12.58
CA ARG A 123 15.94 -1.73 -13.57
C ARG A 123 16.36 -1.35 -14.98
N PRO A 124 16.30 -2.24 -15.97
CA PRO A 124 16.44 -1.89 -17.39
C PRO A 124 15.38 -0.87 -17.78
N ALA A 125 15.75 0.02 -18.72
CA ALA A 125 14.83 1.01 -19.27
C ALA A 125 13.60 0.33 -19.89
N LEU A 126 12.42 0.91 -19.64
CA LEU A 126 11.16 0.49 -20.26
C LEU A 126 10.85 1.39 -21.46
N PHE A 127 10.32 0.77 -22.51
CA PHE A 127 9.97 1.47 -23.73
C PHE A 127 8.49 1.32 -24.06
N ALA A 128 7.83 2.43 -24.40
CA ALA A 128 6.49 2.45 -24.95
C ALA A 128 6.52 3.10 -26.32
N GLN A 129 6.01 2.43 -27.35
CA GLN A 129 6.02 2.91 -28.73
C GLN A 129 7.44 3.34 -29.22
N GLY A 130 8.49 2.67 -28.73
CA GLY A 130 9.88 2.98 -29.04
C GLY A 130 10.48 4.16 -28.28
N LEU A 131 9.72 4.79 -27.38
CA LEU A 131 10.19 5.88 -26.53
C LEU A 131 10.54 5.38 -25.13
N HIS A 132 11.67 5.80 -24.59
CA HIS A 132 12.07 5.50 -23.21
C HIS A 132 11.16 6.22 -22.21
N VAL A 133 10.60 5.48 -21.25
CA VAL A 133 9.70 6.01 -20.22
C VAL A 133 10.48 6.27 -18.93
N ALA A 134 11.28 7.34 -18.92
CA ALA A 134 12.16 7.69 -17.79
C ALA A 134 11.44 7.82 -16.43
N ALA A 135 10.14 8.12 -16.43
CA ALA A 135 9.33 8.20 -15.21
C ALA A 135 9.22 6.83 -14.46
N LEU A 136 9.50 5.73 -15.15
CA LEU A 136 9.42 4.37 -14.59
C LEU A 136 10.78 3.78 -14.18
N ASP A 137 11.90 4.47 -14.43
CA ASP A 137 13.25 3.95 -14.14
C ASP A 137 13.44 3.59 -12.66
N ASN A 138 12.91 4.40 -11.76
CA ASN A 138 12.96 4.20 -10.30
C ASN A 138 11.56 4.01 -9.70
N SER A 139 10.65 3.37 -10.43
CA SER A 139 9.26 3.22 -9.99
C SER A 139 9.02 2.04 -9.04
N PHE A 140 9.92 1.04 -9.02
CA PHE A 140 9.80 -0.17 -8.21
C PHE A 140 10.33 0.02 -6.78
N PRO A 141 9.59 -0.46 -5.78
CA PRO A 141 8.18 -0.85 -5.80
C PRO A 141 7.25 0.36 -5.80
N SER A 142 5.98 0.18 -6.16
CA SER A 142 4.97 1.24 -6.11
C SER A 142 4.70 1.69 -4.66
N GLY A 143 5.13 2.90 -4.33
CA GLY A 143 4.89 3.48 -3.00
C GLY A 143 3.41 3.81 -2.76
N HIS A 144 2.67 4.21 -3.79
CA HIS A 144 1.22 4.39 -3.67
C HIS A 144 0.52 3.07 -3.32
N THR A 145 0.91 1.96 -3.93
CA THR A 145 0.37 0.64 -3.61
C THR A 145 0.69 0.24 -2.17
N VAL A 146 1.94 0.42 -1.73
CA VAL A 146 2.33 0.17 -0.32
C VAL A 146 1.44 0.96 0.63
N ARG A 147 1.35 2.28 0.42
CA ARG A 147 0.56 3.17 1.27
C ARG A 147 -0.94 2.88 1.20
N ALA A 148 -1.50 2.57 0.03
CA ALA A 148 -2.91 2.21 -0.10
C ALA A 148 -3.27 1.00 0.77
N VAL A 149 -2.46 -0.07 0.74
CA VAL A 149 -2.67 -1.26 1.56
C VAL A 149 -2.51 -0.95 3.06
N LEU A 150 -1.47 -0.19 3.44
CA LEU A 150 -1.23 0.17 4.84
C LEU A 150 -2.30 1.11 5.40
N VAL A 151 -2.83 2.04 4.60
CA VAL A 151 -3.97 2.89 4.96
C VAL A 151 -5.23 2.05 5.12
N ALA A 152 -5.53 1.14 4.17
CA ALA A 152 -6.68 0.25 4.28
C ALA A 152 -6.61 -0.61 5.54
N MET A 153 -5.43 -1.10 5.88
CA MET A 153 -5.16 -1.80 7.10
C MET A 153 -5.42 -0.92 8.34
N ALA A 154 -4.87 0.29 8.39
CA ALA A 154 -5.03 1.22 9.50
C ALA A 154 -6.50 1.61 9.73
N VAL A 155 -7.22 1.91 8.65
CA VAL A 155 -8.66 2.22 8.67
C VAL A 155 -9.45 1.02 9.17
N SER A 156 -9.15 -0.19 8.69
CA SER A 156 -9.83 -1.42 9.12
C SER A 156 -9.67 -1.69 10.61
N CYS A 157 -8.56 -1.29 11.18
CA CYS A 157 -8.26 -1.43 12.58
C CYS A 157 -8.94 -0.40 13.45
N ALA A 158 -8.87 0.84 13.04
CA ALA A 158 -9.49 1.94 13.77
C ALA A 158 -11.03 1.88 13.69
N TRP A 159 -11.53 1.48 12.54
CA TRP A 159 -12.96 1.42 12.23
C TRP A 159 -13.34 0.09 11.57
N PRO A 160 -13.56 -0.98 12.32
CA PRO A 160 -13.78 -2.32 11.76
C PRO A 160 -14.97 -2.43 10.79
N ARG A 161 -15.96 -1.54 10.90
CA ARG A 161 -17.09 -1.52 9.94
C ARG A 161 -16.71 -1.00 8.57
N ALA A 162 -15.60 -0.24 8.46
CA ALA A 162 -15.13 0.36 7.21
C ALA A 162 -14.21 -0.57 6.38
N TRP A 163 -13.85 -1.75 6.87
CA TRP A 163 -12.84 -2.61 6.24
C TRP A 163 -13.14 -2.92 4.75
N ARG A 164 -14.40 -3.19 4.40
CA ARG A 164 -14.79 -3.49 3.02
C ARG A 164 -14.53 -2.32 2.09
N TRP A 165 -14.88 -1.13 2.54
CA TRP A 165 -14.65 0.10 1.77
C TRP A 165 -13.17 0.44 1.65
N ALA A 166 -12.41 0.23 2.71
CA ALA A 166 -10.97 0.45 2.71
C ALA A 166 -10.25 -0.52 1.75
N VAL A 167 -10.63 -1.80 1.75
CA VAL A 167 -10.08 -2.80 0.81
C VAL A 167 -10.50 -2.50 -0.63
N LEU A 168 -11.78 -2.18 -0.87
CA LEU A 168 -12.26 -1.80 -2.20
C LEU A 168 -11.53 -0.57 -2.73
N TRP A 169 -11.37 0.46 -1.89
CA TRP A 169 -10.61 1.64 -2.26
C TRP A 169 -9.14 1.33 -2.58
N ALA A 170 -8.45 0.53 -1.76
CA ALA A 170 -7.06 0.16 -2.02
C ALA A 170 -6.91 -0.64 -3.34
N ALA A 171 -7.84 -1.57 -3.60
CA ALA A 171 -7.87 -2.30 -4.87
C ALA A 171 -8.14 -1.36 -6.06
N SER A 172 -9.09 -0.44 -5.94
CA SER A 172 -9.34 0.57 -6.99
C SER A 172 -8.13 1.47 -7.22
N SER A 173 -7.44 1.88 -6.14
CA SER A 173 -6.21 2.69 -6.25
C SER A 173 -5.13 1.95 -7.05
N THR A 174 -4.92 0.65 -6.81
CA THR A 174 -3.90 -0.11 -7.54
C THR A 174 -4.24 -0.26 -9.02
N VAL A 175 -5.51 -0.48 -9.36
CA VAL A 175 -5.97 -0.52 -10.76
C VAL A 175 -5.80 0.85 -11.44
N MET A 176 -6.16 1.93 -10.75
CA MET A 176 -6.02 3.29 -11.30
C MET A 176 -4.57 3.70 -11.51
N LEU A 177 -3.62 3.21 -10.70
CA LEU A 177 -2.19 3.48 -10.91
C LEU A 177 -1.68 2.88 -12.22
N GLU A 178 -2.18 1.72 -12.62
CA GLU A 178 -1.84 1.10 -13.90
C GLU A 178 -2.55 1.81 -15.06
N LEU A 179 -3.87 1.97 -14.99
CA LEU A 179 -4.64 2.65 -16.03
C LEU A 179 -4.18 4.10 -16.27
N GLY A 180 -3.75 4.79 -15.22
CA GLY A 180 -3.19 6.14 -15.28
C GLY A 180 -1.71 6.20 -15.66
N ALA A 181 -1.11 5.09 -16.09
CA ALA A 181 0.28 4.99 -16.52
C ALA A 181 1.32 5.50 -15.48
N GLN A 182 0.98 5.43 -14.19
CA GLN A 182 1.87 5.85 -13.11
C GLN A 182 2.80 4.72 -12.65
N HIS A 183 2.36 3.46 -12.78
CA HIS A 183 3.10 2.26 -12.41
C HIS A 183 2.78 1.09 -13.32
N VAL A 184 3.76 0.22 -13.54
CA VAL A 184 3.61 -1.04 -14.27
C VAL A 184 3.27 -2.21 -13.34
N PRO A 185 2.79 -3.35 -13.85
CA PRO A 185 2.38 -4.50 -13.02
C PRO A 185 3.43 -4.98 -12.03
N SER A 186 4.72 -4.99 -12.42
CA SER A 186 5.80 -5.42 -11.52
C SER A 186 5.93 -4.50 -10.31
N ASP A 187 5.78 -3.17 -10.48
CA ASP A 187 5.83 -2.19 -9.38
C ASP A 187 4.69 -2.40 -8.39
N ILE A 188 3.47 -2.62 -8.93
CA ILE A 188 2.27 -2.86 -8.14
C ILE A 188 2.41 -4.17 -7.36
N ALA A 189 2.85 -5.25 -8.01
CA ALA A 189 3.09 -6.53 -7.35
C ALA A 189 4.13 -6.42 -6.24
N GLY A 190 5.22 -5.66 -6.47
CA GLY A 190 6.23 -5.37 -5.45
C GLY A 190 5.64 -4.63 -4.26
N GLY A 191 4.84 -3.60 -4.50
CA GLY A 191 4.15 -2.85 -3.45
C GLY A 191 3.18 -3.71 -2.62
N LEU A 192 2.40 -4.58 -3.29
CA LEU A 192 1.49 -5.53 -2.63
C LEU A 192 2.24 -6.54 -1.75
N LEU A 193 3.33 -7.14 -2.26
CA LEU A 193 4.13 -8.12 -1.52
C LEU A 193 4.79 -7.47 -0.30
N LEU A 194 5.36 -6.29 -0.44
CA LEU A 194 5.96 -5.54 0.66
C LEU A 194 4.92 -5.25 1.75
N ALA A 195 3.78 -4.67 1.37
CA ALA A 195 2.73 -4.30 2.32
C ALA A 195 2.12 -5.55 3.00
N ALA A 196 1.87 -6.64 2.25
CA ALA A 196 1.36 -7.89 2.80
C ALA A 196 2.34 -8.51 3.80
N GLY A 197 3.63 -8.55 3.47
CA GLY A 197 4.67 -9.03 4.37
C GLY A 197 4.70 -8.27 5.69
N LEU A 198 4.64 -6.94 5.62
CA LEU A 198 4.58 -6.08 6.80
C LEU A 198 3.28 -6.28 7.61
N ALA A 199 2.13 -6.40 6.94
CA ALA A 199 0.86 -6.66 7.61
C ALA A 199 0.86 -7.98 8.39
N VAL A 200 1.44 -9.04 7.81
CA VAL A 200 1.54 -10.36 8.48
C VAL A 200 2.45 -10.31 9.71
N THR A 201 3.56 -9.56 9.67
CA THR A 201 4.47 -9.44 10.83
C THR A 201 3.79 -8.80 12.03
N THR A 202 2.90 -7.84 11.80
CA THR A 202 2.23 -7.09 12.87
C THR A 202 0.94 -7.71 13.35
N TRP A 203 0.36 -8.65 12.61
CA TRP A 203 -0.90 -9.30 12.97
C TRP A 203 -0.90 -9.96 14.35
N SER A 204 0.26 -10.40 14.85
CA SER A 204 0.39 -10.97 16.19
C SER A 204 0.21 -9.94 17.31
N TRP A 205 0.60 -8.69 17.06
CA TRP A 205 0.53 -7.59 18.03
C TRP A 205 -0.90 -7.08 18.24
N TRP A 206 -1.78 -7.35 17.30
CA TRP A 206 -3.17 -6.88 17.31
C TRP A 206 -4.10 -7.74 18.14
N ARG A 207 -3.74 -9.00 18.36
CA ARG A 207 -4.53 -9.93 19.15
C ARG A 207 -4.25 -9.86 20.65
N VAL A 208 -3.22 -9.14 21.06
CA VAL A 208 -2.97 -8.82 22.45
C VAL A 208 -3.80 -7.58 22.78
N GLY A 209 -5.14 -7.71 22.72
CA GLY A 209 -6.04 -6.73 23.31
C GLY A 209 -5.66 -6.52 24.78
N PRO A 210 -5.96 -5.34 25.37
CA PRO A 210 -5.73 -5.13 26.76
C PRO A 210 -6.37 -6.31 27.49
N SER A 211 -5.52 -7.09 28.21
CA SER A 211 -6.03 -8.09 29.12
C SER A 211 -7.03 -7.35 30.00
N THR A 212 -8.31 -7.63 29.81
CA THR A 212 -9.31 -7.20 30.77
C THR A 212 -8.78 -7.73 32.09
N SER A 213 -8.15 -6.83 32.86
CA SER A 213 -7.82 -7.11 34.24
C SER A 213 -9.11 -7.64 34.84
N ARG A 214 -9.12 -8.95 35.11
CA ARG A 214 -10.23 -9.57 35.82
C ARG A 214 -10.41 -8.72 37.07
N HIS A 215 -11.48 -7.90 37.07
CA HIS A 215 -11.91 -7.32 38.32
C HIS A 215 -11.95 -8.48 39.31
N PRO A 216 -11.23 -8.37 40.43
CA PRO A 216 -11.38 -9.38 41.48
C PRO A 216 -12.85 -9.38 41.84
N SER A 217 -13.49 -10.55 41.71
CA SER A 217 -14.87 -10.78 42.11
C SER A 217 -14.99 -10.28 43.54
N PRO A 218 -15.98 -9.42 43.89
CA PRO A 218 -16.14 -8.97 45.26
C PRO A 218 -16.35 -10.20 46.11
N ALA A 219 -15.36 -10.45 47.00
CA ALA A 219 -15.39 -11.55 47.95
C ALA A 219 -16.76 -11.59 48.64
N SER A 220 -17.42 -12.72 48.53
CA SER A 220 -18.67 -13.03 49.22
C SER A 220 -18.55 -12.60 50.68
N ARG A 221 -19.30 -11.56 51.07
CA ARG A 221 -19.45 -11.15 52.46
C ARG A 221 -19.97 -12.34 53.27
N PRO A 222 -19.31 -12.77 54.35
CA PRO A 222 -19.88 -13.78 55.22
C PRO A 222 -21.16 -13.22 55.83
N SER A 223 -22.26 -13.96 55.67
CA SER A 223 -23.53 -13.66 56.30
C SER A 223 -23.37 -13.71 57.81
N ALA A 224 -23.47 -12.53 58.47
CA ALA A 224 -23.57 -12.46 59.91
C ALA A 224 -24.90 -13.15 60.33
N ARG A 225 -24.83 -14.35 60.88
CA ARG A 225 -25.93 -15.00 61.61
C ARG A 225 -26.14 -14.20 62.88
N ALA A 226 -27.27 -13.53 62.94
CA ALA A 226 -27.79 -13.01 64.19
C ALA A 226 -28.19 -14.21 65.13
N ARG A 227 -27.79 -14.10 66.40
CA ARG A 227 -28.40 -14.82 67.55
C ARG A 227 -29.39 -13.89 68.23
#